data_a0b9b53aa243ffa4fdcfb9d8c9e6a5a8
#
_entry.id   a0b9b53aa243ffa4fdcfb9d8c9e6a5a8
#
_cell.length_a   1.000
_cell.length_b   1.000
_cell.length_c   1.000
_cell.angle_alpha   90.00
_cell.angle_beta   90.00
_cell.angle_gamma   90.00
#
_symmetry.space_group_name_H-M   'P 1'
#
loop_
_entity.id
_entity.type
_entity.pdbx_description
1 polymer ?
#
loop_
_entity_poly.entity_id
_entity_poly.type
_entity_poly.pdbx_seq_one_letter_code
_entity_poly.pdbx_strand_id
1 'polypeptide(L)'
;MAANTSPIFGLTSKTNAVATTGTGSTSLTAPTQLTTLYTAGTDGGMFVGANCKSTNTTTAGMIRFWLTPSGGTRRLLGEVISPAVTPSGTVSSAEVQYLAPLMSLVNGMEGMPLASGDVVEVNTNNNETWNITCIAVNF
;
A
#
# COMPACT_ATOMS: atom_id res chain seq x y z
N MET A 1 -19.80 -26.99 -8.86
CA MET A 1 -18.85 -25.90 -9.14
C MET A 1 -17.91 -26.36 -10.24
N ALA A 2 -17.90 -25.68 -11.38
CA ALA A 2 -16.93 -26.00 -12.44
C ALA A 2 -15.53 -25.62 -11.92
N ALA A 3 -14.59 -26.58 -11.92
CA ALA A 3 -13.20 -26.26 -11.63
C ALA A 3 -12.68 -25.31 -12.71
N ASN A 4 -12.01 -24.25 -12.31
CA ASN A 4 -11.31 -23.39 -13.25
C ASN A 4 -10.17 -24.20 -13.86
N THR A 5 -10.30 -24.57 -15.13
CA THR A 5 -9.34 -25.40 -15.86
C THR A 5 -8.26 -24.56 -16.55
N SER A 6 -8.38 -23.24 -16.50
CA SER A 6 -7.38 -22.31 -17.03
C SER A 6 -6.51 -21.75 -15.92
N PRO A 7 -5.18 -21.68 -16.08
CA PRO A 7 -4.33 -21.01 -15.14
C PRO A 7 -4.79 -19.55 -14.97
N ILE A 8 -4.91 -19.10 -13.72
CA ILE A 8 -5.18 -17.68 -13.42
C ILE A 8 -3.81 -16.97 -13.43
N PHE A 9 -3.58 -16.17 -14.46
CA PHE A 9 -2.43 -15.28 -14.52
C PHE A 9 -2.85 -13.87 -14.14
N GLY A 10 -1.92 -13.07 -13.63
CA GLY A 10 -2.13 -11.62 -13.49
C GLY A 10 -2.39 -11.03 -14.87
N LEU A 11 -3.64 -10.72 -15.14
CA LEU A 11 -4.08 -10.28 -16.48
C LEU A 11 -3.80 -8.80 -16.69
N THR A 12 -3.82 -8.01 -15.61
CA THR A 12 -3.72 -6.55 -15.71
C THR A 12 -2.79 -6.01 -14.62
N SER A 13 -1.68 -5.41 -15.04
CA SER A 13 -0.82 -4.64 -14.13
C SER A 13 -1.59 -3.43 -13.59
N LYS A 14 -1.49 -3.22 -12.29
CA LYS A 14 -2.11 -2.11 -11.56
C LYS A 14 -1.04 -1.33 -10.80
N THR A 15 -0.36 -0.46 -11.52
CA THR A 15 0.47 0.56 -10.89
C THR A 15 -0.41 1.75 -10.54
N ASN A 16 -0.43 2.14 -9.29
CA ASN A 16 -1.15 3.32 -8.84
C ASN A 16 -0.20 4.25 -8.07
N ALA A 17 -0.41 5.53 -8.20
CA ALA A 17 0.34 6.56 -7.50
C ALA A 17 -0.64 7.52 -6.83
N VAL A 18 -0.48 7.69 -5.52
CA VAL A 18 -1.34 8.57 -4.71
C VAL A 18 -0.47 9.46 -3.82
N ALA A 19 -1.03 10.57 -3.39
CA ALA A 19 -0.44 11.40 -2.34
C ALA A 19 -1.23 11.19 -1.04
N THR A 20 -0.54 11.08 0.09
CA THR A 20 -1.21 11.11 1.40
C THR A 20 -1.82 12.49 1.65
N THR A 21 -2.81 12.56 2.54
CA THR A 21 -3.61 13.79 2.73
C THR A 21 -2.86 14.96 3.36
N GLY A 22 -1.63 14.77 3.81
CA GLY A 22 -0.87 15.80 4.54
C GLY A 22 -1.30 15.96 6.00
N THR A 23 -2.33 15.25 6.44
CA THR A 23 -2.78 15.18 7.83
C THR A 23 -2.58 13.77 8.34
N GLY A 24 -1.90 13.63 9.48
CA GLY A 24 -1.59 12.34 10.05
C GLY A 24 -2.69 11.78 10.96
N SER A 25 -2.56 10.49 11.28
CA SER A 25 -3.38 9.82 12.30
C SER A 25 -2.51 8.87 13.12
N THR A 26 -2.51 9.04 14.42
CA THR A 26 -1.75 8.19 15.35
C THR A 26 -2.51 6.94 15.79
N SER A 27 -3.81 6.86 15.52
CA SER A 27 -4.65 5.74 15.94
C SER A 27 -4.26 4.45 15.21
N LEU A 28 -4.09 3.37 15.98
CA LEU A 28 -3.87 2.00 15.47
C LEU A 28 -5.15 1.17 15.41
N THR A 29 -6.27 1.67 15.92
CA THR A 29 -7.55 0.95 15.96
C THR A 29 -8.63 1.63 15.14
N ALA A 30 -8.61 2.95 15.06
CA ALA A 30 -9.57 3.75 14.31
C ALA A 30 -8.82 4.83 13.50
N PRO A 31 -8.04 4.42 12.48
CA PRO A 31 -7.27 5.37 11.68
C PRO A 31 -8.18 6.31 10.89
N THR A 32 -7.75 7.54 10.76
CA THR A 32 -8.36 8.57 9.90
C THR A 32 -7.38 8.95 8.80
N GLN A 33 -7.81 9.80 7.86
CA GLN A 33 -6.96 10.33 6.80
C GLN A 33 -6.31 9.26 5.93
N LEU A 34 -7.08 8.22 5.63
CA LEU A 34 -6.65 7.11 4.78
C LEU A 34 -6.75 7.49 3.31
N THR A 35 -5.78 7.05 2.54
CA THR A 35 -5.77 7.14 1.08
C THR A 35 -5.79 5.73 0.50
N THR A 36 -6.75 5.44 -0.39
CA THR A 36 -6.82 4.15 -1.07
C THR A 36 -5.65 4.01 -2.03
N LEU A 37 -4.87 2.97 -1.83
CA LEU A 37 -3.71 2.65 -2.65
C LEU A 37 -4.05 1.64 -3.74
N TYR A 38 -4.80 0.60 -3.41
CA TYR A 38 -5.20 -0.44 -4.33
C TYR A 38 -6.53 -1.07 -3.91
N THR A 39 -7.37 -1.39 -4.90
CA THR A 39 -8.58 -2.21 -4.72
C THR A 39 -8.50 -3.40 -5.67
N ALA A 40 -8.60 -4.61 -5.13
CA ALA A 40 -8.58 -5.83 -5.92
C ALA A 40 -9.81 -5.91 -6.85
N GLY A 41 -9.57 -6.38 -8.06
CA GLY A 41 -10.61 -6.52 -9.08
C GLY A 41 -11.66 -7.59 -8.77
N THR A 42 -12.57 -7.83 -9.71
CA THR A 42 -13.69 -8.81 -9.57
C THR A 42 -13.21 -10.23 -9.37
N ASP A 43 -12.08 -10.60 -9.93
CA ASP A 43 -11.48 -11.94 -9.80
C ASP A 43 -10.40 -12.00 -8.73
N GLY A 44 -10.28 -10.92 -7.93
CA GLY A 44 -9.22 -10.75 -6.95
C GLY A 44 -7.99 -10.07 -7.54
N GLY A 45 -6.89 -10.15 -6.83
CA GLY A 45 -5.63 -9.57 -7.25
C GLY A 45 -4.48 -9.90 -6.33
N MET A 46 -3.37 -9.23 -6.55
CA MET A 46 -2.17 -9.39 -5.75
C MET A 46 -1.52 -8.03 -5.51
N PHE A 47 -1.24 -7.71 -4.27
CA PHE A 47 -0.47 -6.54 -3.86
C PHE A 47 0.98 -6.93 -3.59
N VAL A 48 1.91 -6.29 -4.26
CA VAL A 48 3.35 -6.59 -4.12
C VAL A 48 3.99 -5.68 -3.08
N GLY A 49 3.78 -4.39 -3.20
CA GLY A 49 4.36 -3.41 -2.30
C GLY A 49 4.24 -1.99 -2.82
N ALA A 50 4.90 -1.08 -2.14
CA ALA A 50 4.87 0.33 -2.47
C ALA A 50 6.22 1.02 -2.24
N ASN A 51 6.50 2.02 -3.05
CA ASN A 51 7.57 2.99 -2.84
C ASN A 51 6.96 4.29 -2.32
N CYS A 52 7.48 4.79 -1.21
CA CYS A 52 7.00 6.01 -0.55
C CYS A 52 8.10 7.07 -0.62
N LYS A 53 7.81 8.20 -1.24
CA LYS A 53 8.74 9.33 -1.38
C LYS A 53 8.12 10.60 -0.83
N SER A 54 8.80 11.25 0.11
CA SER A 54 8.30 12.50 0.67
C SER A 54 8.36 13.64 -0.33
N THR A 55 7.45 14.60 -0.19
CA THR A 55 7.45 15.82 -1.02
C THR A 55 8.13 17.00 -0.35
N ASN A 56 8.27 16.94 0.97
CA ASN A 56 8.79 18.04 1.81
C ASN A 56 9.68 17.48 2.93
N THR A 57 10.09 18.37 3.84
CA THR A 57 10.76 17.99 5.09
C THR A 57 9.91 17.01 5.86
N THR A 58 10.54 15.96 6.36
CA THR A 58 9.90 14.93 7.18
C THR A 58 10.48 14.92 8.59
N THR A 59 9.68 14.45 9.54
CA THR A 59 10.08 14.11 10.89
C THR A 59 10.02 12.59 11.09
N ALA A 60 10.78 12.08 12.05
CA ALA A 60 10.73 10.65 12.33
C ALA A 60 9.32 10.20 12.71
N GLY A 61 8.82 9.16 12.05
CA GLY A 61 7.46 8.68 12.24
C GLY A 61 7.20 7.37 11.54
N MET A 62 5.95 7.11 11.20
CA MET A 62 5.50 5.88 10.56
C MET A 62 4.61 6.18 9.35
N ILE A 63 4.80 5.42 8.29
CA ILE A 63 3.83 5.24 7.20
C ILE A 63 3.17 3.89 7.43
N ARG A 64 1.83 3.88 7.47
CA ARG A 64 1.03 2.72 7.84
C ARG A 64 0.21 2.23 6.68
N PHE A 65 0.23 0.94 6.47
CA PHE A 65 -0.55 0.24 5.47
C PHE A 65 -1.66 -0.56 6.15
N TRP A 66 -2.85 -0.48 5.59
CA TRP A 66 -4.07 -1.06 6.14
C TRP A 66 -4.71 -1.96 5.10
N LEU A 67 -5.25 -3.08 5.57
CA LEU A 67 -6.08 -3.97 4.76
C LEU A 67 -7.52 -3.88 5.24
N THR A 68 -8.43 -3.63 4.32
CA THR A 68 -9.87 -3.75 4.53
C THR A 68 -10.37 -4.86 3.62
N PRO A 69 -10.63 -6.08 4.16
CA PRO A 69 -11.27 -7.13 3.40
C PRO A 69 -12.66 -6.70 2.94
N SER A 70 -13.09 -7.18 1.77
CA SER A 70 -14.43 -6.91 1.26
C SER A 70 -15.51 -7.36 2.25
N GLY A 71 -16.34 -6.41 2.70
CA GLY A 71 -17.33 -6.67 3.76
C GLY A 71 -16.76 -6.89 5.16
N GLY A 72 -15.46 -6.73 5.34
CA GLY A 72 -14.76 -6.94 6.61
C GLY A 72 -14.35 -5.65 7.33
N THR A 73 -13.64 -5.83 8.43
CA THR A 73 -13.13 -4.73 9.24
C THR A 73 -11.68 -4.43 8.89
N ARG A 74 -11.36 -3.15 8.73
CA ARG A 74 -10.00 -2.66 8.51
C ARG A 74 -9.06 -3.10 9.63
N ARG A 75 -7.86 -3.53 9.24
CA ARG A 75 -6.78 -3.93 10.16
C ARG A 75 -5.45 -3.36 9.67
N LEU A 76 -4.56 -3.09 10.62
CA LEU A 76 -3.18 -2.71 10.30
C LEU A 76 -2.48 -3.88 9.61
N LEU A 77 -1.98 -3.64 8.42
CA LEU A 77 -1.24 -4.62 7.61
C LEU A 77 0.25 -4.57 7.94
N GLY A 78 0.80 -3.37 8.07
CA GLY A 78 2.20 -3.16 8.42
C GLY A 78 2.58 -1.69 8.47
N GLU A 79 3.80 -1.43 8.87
CA GLU A 79 4.36 -0.11 9.03
C GLU A 79 5.78 -0.04 8.49
N VAL A 80 6.18 1.14 7.99
CA VAL A 80 7.58 1.47 7.72
C VAL A 80 7.96 2.77 8.43
N ILE A 81 9.19 2.83 8.91
CA ILE A 81 9.72 4.03 9.58
C ILE A 81 9.94 5.13 8.53
N SER A 82 9.36 6.28 8.78
CA SER A 82 9.65 7.52 8.05
C SER A 82 10.87 8.19 8.68
N PRO A 83 11.98 8.37 7.97
CA PRO A 83 13.14 9.09 8.49
C PRO A 83 12.91 10.60 8.52
N ALA A 84 13.61 11.29 9.42
CA ALA A 84 13.67 12.75 9.43
C ALA A 84 14.66 13.23 8.36
N VAL A 85 14.19 13.96 7.37
CA VAL A 85 15.00 14.51 6.27
C VAL A 85 14.52 15.91 5.92
N THR A 86 15.46 16.83 5.72
CA THR A 86 15.19 18.14 5.10
C THR A 86 15.78 18.16 3.70
N PRO A 87 14.97 18.02 2.65
CA PRO A 87 15.47 18.02 1.27
C PRO A 87 16.09 19.37 0.88
N SER A 88 17.09 19.31 0.01
CA SER A 88 17.74 20.49 -0.55
C SER A 88 18.25 20.18 -1.96
N GLY A 89 18.95 21.11 -2.59
CA GLY A 89 19.60 20.85 -3.88
C GLY A 89 20.65 19.73 -3.86
N THR A 90 21.14 19.34 -2.67
CA THR A 90 22.16 18.29 -2.48
C THR A 90 21.70 17.14 -1.59
N VAL A 91 20.54 17.27 -0.95
CA VAL A 91 19.94 16.23 -0.09
C VAL A 91 18.62 15.81 -0.69
N SER A 92 18.51 14.52 -1.06
CA SER A 92 17.27 13.97 -1.62
C SER A 92 16.19 13.91 -0.54
N SER A 93 14.93 13.96 -0.98
CA SER A 93 13.77 13.71 -0.09
C SER A 93 13.81 12.30 0.48
N ALA A 94 13.16 12.11 1.63
CA ALA A 94 13.05 10.80 2.25
C ALA A 94 12.36 9.79 1.32
N GLU A 95 12.89 8.58 1.27
CA GLU A 95 12.35 7.47 0.48
C GLU A 95 12.42 6.18 1.30
N VAL A 96 11.32 5.46 1.34
CA VAL A 96 11.21 4.17 2.00
C VAL A 96 10.34 3.22 1.17
N GLN A 97 10.58 1.92 1.31
CA GLN A 97 9.83 0.88 0.61
C GLN A 97 9.07 0.02 1.60
N TYR A 98 7.88 -0.39 1.19
CA TYR A 98 7.06 -1.36 1.89
C TYR A 98 6.83 -2.58 0.99
N LEU A 99 7.18 -3.75 1.47
CA LEU A 99 6.84 -5.02 0.86
C LEU A 99 5.69 -5.67 1.63
N ALA A 100 4.75 -6.25 0.91
CA ALA A 100 3.62 -6.94 1.53
C ALA A 100 4.12 -8.04 2.48
N PRO A 101 3.60 -8.12 3.72
CA PRO A 101 4.18 -9.02 4.75
C PRO A 101 3.92 -10.50 4.51
N LEU A 102 2.86 -10.83 3.79
CA LEU A 102 2.45 -12.20 3.47
C LEU A 102 2.65 -12.48 1.99
N MET A 103 3.92 -12.51 1.58
CA MET A 103 4.28 -12.82 0.21
C MET A 103 4.02 -14.29 -0.09
N SER A 104 3.33 -14.55 -1.18
CA SER A 104 3.08 -15.88 -1.70
C SER A 104 3.41 -15.92 -3.19
N LEU A 105 4.01 -17.01 -3.64
CA LEU A 105 4.25 -17.23 -5.06
C LEU A 105 2.99 -17.83 -5.69
N VAL A 106 2.28 -17.04 -6.48
CA VAL A 106 1.10 -17.46 -7.23
C VAL A 106 1.37 -17.28 -8.71
N ASN A 107 1.33 -18.38 -9.46
CA ASN A 107 1.59 -18.38 -10.91
C ASN A 107 2.90 -17.66 -11.32
N GLY A 108 3.95 -17.81 -10.51
CA GLY A 108 5.26 -17.20 -10.78
C GLY A 108 5.39 -15.74 -10.35
N MET A 109 4.36 -15.16 -9.72
CA MET A 109 4.39 -13.80 -9.15
C MET A 109 4.45 -13.85 -7.63
N GLU A 110 5.31 -13.03 -7.04
CA GLU A 110 5.38 -12.83 -5.59
C GLU A 110 4.52 -11.64 -5.19
N GLY A 111 3.68 -11.83 -4.19
CA GLY A 111 2.85 -10.80 -3.62
C GLY A 111 1.86 -11.34 -2.59
N MET A 112 1.09 -10.47 -1.99
CA MET A 112 0.00 -10.82 -1.09
C MET A 112 -1.28 -11.01 -1.91
N PRO A 113 -1.83 -12.26 -2.00
CA PRO A 113 -3.11 -12.48 -2.66
C PRO A 113 -4.24 -11.76 -1.95
N LEU A 114 -5.14 -11.16 -2.71
CA LEU A 114 -6.31 -10.43 -2.24
C LEU A 114 -7.57 -10.97 -2.91
N ALA A 115 -8.63 -11.10 -2.13
CA ALA A 115 -9.95 -11.45 -2.64
C ALA A 115 -10.58 -10.27 -3.40
N SER A 116 -11.62 -10.56 -4.17
CA SER A 116 -12.39 -9.53 -4.87
C SER A 116 -12.87 -8.43 -3.92
N GLY A 117 -12.56 -7.18 -4.25
CA GLY A 117 -12.99 -6.02 -3.49
C GLY A 117 -12.20 -5.73 -2.21
N ASP A 118 -11.14 -6.49 -1.89
CA ASP A 118 -10.22 -6.13 -0.81
C ASP A 118 -9.50 -4.82 -1.14
N VAL A 119 -9.30 -3.99 -0.12
CA VAL A 119 -8.71 -2.65 -0.28
C VAL A 119 -7.45 -2.53 0.56
N VAL A 120 -6.37 -2.05 -0.07
CA VAL A 120 -5.16 -1.61 0.62
C VAL A 120 -5.18 -0.09 0.70
N GLU A 121 -5.02 0.44 1.90
CA GLU A 121 -5.02 1.87 2.19
C GLU A 121 -3.73 2.27 2.91
N VAL A 122 -3.41 3.55 2.88
CA VAL A 122 -2.20 4.09 3.50
C VAL A 122 -2.50 5.41 4.22
N ASN A 123 -1.83 5.64 5.33
CA ASN A 123 -1.75 6.93 5.99
C ASN A 123 -0.40 7.12 6.68
N THR A 124 -0.17 8.32 7.18
CA THR A 124 1.01 8.67 7.99
C THR A 124 0.59 8.99 9.41
N ASN A 125 1.49 8.85 10.38
CA ASN A 125 1.22 9.33 11.74
C ASN A 125 1.53 10.82 11.90
N ASN A 126 2.41 11.38 11.07
CA ASN A 126 2.77 12.78 11.05
C ASN A 126 1.96 13.56 10.01
N ASN A 127 1.86 14.88 10.18
CA ASN A 127 1.23 15.78 9.19
C ASN A 127 2.19 16.06 8.04
N GLU A 128 2.41 15.06 7.20
CA GLU A 128 3.37 15.08 6.10
C GLU A 128 2.73 14.49 4.83
N THR A 129 3.14 15.01 3.67
CA THR A 129 2.67 14.50 2.39
C THR A 129 3.73 13.59 1.78
N TRP A 130 3.30 12.40 1.42
CA TRP A 130 4.10 11.38 0.74
C TRP A 130 3.44 10.98 -0.56
N ASN A 131 4.22 10.93 -1.63
CA ASN A 131 3.83 10.27 -2.87
C ASN A 131 4.10 8.78 -2.71
N ILE A 132 3.08 7.97 -2.92
CA ILE A 132 3.16 6.53 -2.74
C ILE A 132 2.76 5.86 -4.06
N THR A 133 3.69 5.12 -4.63
CA THR A 133 3.49 4.34 -5.84
C THR A 133 3.45 2.87 -5.48
N CYS A 134 2.36 2.18 -5.79
CA CYS A 134 2.25 0.74 -5.56
C CYS A 134 2.39 -0.08 -6.83
N ILE A 135 2.77 -1.33 -6.64
CA ILE A 135 2.73 -2.38 -7.66
C ILE A 135 1.72 -3.42 -7.22
N ALA A 136 0.75 -3.69 -8.07
CA ALA A 136 -0.27 -4.70 -7.90
C ALA A 136 -0.67 -5.29 -9.26
N VAL A 137 -1.39 -6.39 -9.25
CA VAL A 137 -2.00 -6.99 -10.44
C VAL A 137 -3.41 -7.45 -10.13
N ASN A 138 -4.32 -7.35 -11.08
CA ASN A 138 -5.61 -8.04 -11.05
C ASN A 138 -5.53 -9.36 -11.82
N PHE A 139 -6.29 -10.32 -11.33
CA PHE A 139 -6.46 -11.62 -12.00
C PHE A 139 -7.56 -11.56 -13.04
#